data_03adbdd022f2bbcd47a17f345f1bca5d
#
_entry.id   03adbdd022f2bbcd47a17f345f1bca5d
#
_cell.length_a   1.000
_cell.length_b   1.000
_cell.length_c   1.000
_cell.angle_alpha   90.00
_cell.angle_beta   90.00
_cell.angle_gamma   90.00
#
_symmetry.space_group_name_H-M   'P 1'
#
loop_
_entity.id
_entity.type
_entity.pdbx_description
1 polymer ?
#
loop_
_entity_poly.entity_id
_entity_poly.type
_entity_poly.pdbx_seq_one_letter_code
_entity_poly.pdbx_strand_id
1 'polypeptide(L)'
;TYKDLKVKYSDLKFLIAPRHLERVGEIKDLLEKYSLSYELRSENGRLSDKVDVLVLDTLGELKKMYSVSDVAYIGGSFNKTGGHNPLEAAIFDKPVISGPSIFNFKDIYEILCKSGAGKVVKTPDELFTYLDELFGNSETYNKTKAACKNVFDSQRGAIDFVINKMKDVLN
;
A
#
# COMPACT_ATOMS: atom_id res chain seq x y z
N THR A 1 14.70 -5.81 -2.61
CA THR A 1 14.23 -4.45 -2.25
C THR A 1 14.13 -4.26 -0.74
N TYR A 2 13.32 -5.07 0.02
CA TYR A 2 13.18 -4.84 1.48
C TYR A 2 14.51 -4.95 2.23
N LYS A 3 15.30 -5.99 2.01
CA LYS A 3 16.62 -6.17 2.65
C LYS A 3 17.57 -5.01 2.36
N ASP A 4 17.58 -4.54 1.13
CA ASP A 4 18.45 -3.44 0.71
C ASP A 4 18.05 -2.12 1.38
N LEU A 5 16.73 -1.86 1.48
CA LEU A 5 16.20 -0.73 2.23
C LEU A 5 16.47 -0.85 3.73
N LYS A 6 16.37 -2.05 4.30
CA LYS A 6 16.61 -2.31 5.73
C LYS A 6 18.05 -1.98 6.14
N VAL A 7 19.02 -2.16 5.25
CA VAL A 7 20.42 -1.76 5.49
C VAL A 7 20.52 -0.24 5.67
N LYS A 8 19.72 0.53 4.92
CA LYS A 8 19.73 1.99 4.96
C LYS A 8 18.82 2.57 6.05
N TYR A 9 17.69 1.90 6.30
CA TYR A 9 16.66 2.31 7.24
C TYR A 9 16.46 1.18 8.27
N SER A 10 17.24 1.20 9.35
CA SER A 10 17.28 0.14 10.37
C SER A 10 15.92 -0.13 11.02
N ASP A 11 15.09 0.90 11.15
CA ASP A 11 13.77 0.81 11.79
C ASP A 11 12.66 0.43 10.81
N LEU A 12 13.00 0.21 9.51
CA LEU A 12 12.02 -0.20 8.52
C LEU A 12 11.39 -1.52 8.90
N LYS A 13 10.08 -1.56 8.90
CA LYS A 13 9.26 -2.76 9.12
C LYS A 13 8.47 -3.09 7.87
N PHE A 14 8.21 -4.38 7.69
CA PHE A 14 7.44 -4.85 6.56
C PHE A 14 6.18 -5.57 7.04
N LEU A 15 5.02 -5.19 6.50
CA LEU A 15 3.77 -5.88 6.71
C LEU A 15 3.35 -6.56 5.42
N ILE A 16 3.10 -7.86 5.48
CA ILE A 16 2.60 -8.66 4.36
C ILE A 16 1.16 -9.06 4.66
N ALA A 17 0.22 -8.65 3.82
CA ALA A 17 -1.18 -9.05 3.90
C ALA A 17 -1.52 -9.91 2.67
N PRO A 18 -1.44 -11.23 2.75
CA PRO A 18 -1.81 -12.09 1.64
C PRO A 18 -3.32 -12.04 1.40
N ARG A 19 -3.73 -11.95 0.13
CA ARG A 19 -5.15 -12.03 -0.24
C ARG A 19 -5.73 -13.42 0.05
N HIS A 20 -4.91 -14.45 -0.10
CA HIS A 20 -5.24 -15.85 0.04
C HIS A 20 -4.47 -16.42 1.23
N LEU A 21 -5.18 -16.73 2.33
CA LEU A 21 -4.55 -17.19 3.57
C LEU A 21 -3.88 -18.57 3.43
N GLU A 22 -4.32 -19.39 2.49
CA GLU A 22 -3.67 -20.66 2.14
C GLU A 22 -2.21 -20.49 1.68
N ARG A 23 -1.82 -19.29 1.27
CA ARG A 23 -0.45 -18.97 0.85
C ARG A 23 0.47 -18.55 1.99
N VAL A 24 -0.01 -18.52 3.22
CA VAL A 24 0.82 -18.13 4.39
C VAL A 24 2.02 -19.07 4.56
N GLY A 25 1.85 -20.38 4.30
CA GLY A 25 2.97 -21.32 4.30
C GLY A 25 4.09 -20.95 3.33
N GLU A 26 3.75 -20.65 2.06
CA GLU A 26 4.72 -20.20 1.05
C GLU A 26 5.45 -18.91 1.47
N ILE A 27 4.73 -17.99 2.14
CA ILE A 27 5.30 -16.73 2.63
C ILE A 27 6.32 -17.01 3.75
N LYS A 28 5.99 -17.91 4.68
CA LYS A 28 6.92 -18.32 5.75
C LYS A 28 8.20 -18.90 5.19
N ASP A 29 8.09 -19.87 4.27
CA ASP A 29 9.24 -20.49 3.61
C ASP A 29 10.13 -19.45 2.92
N LEU A 30 9.49 -18.45 2.29
CA LEU A 30 10.21 -17.37 1.63
C LEU A 30 10.93 -16.46 2.65
N LEU A 31 10.29 -16.11 3.75
CA LEU A 31 10.89 -15.28 4.80
C LEU A 31 12.09 -15.99 5.46
N GLU A 32 11.96 -17.28 5.74
CA GLU A 32 13.04 -18.12 6.27
C GLU A 32 14.21 -18.21 5.29
N LYS A 33 13.93 -18.44 4.00
CA LYS A 33 14.95 -18.46 2.93
C LYS A 33 15.75 -17.15 2.88
N TYR A 34 15.12 -16.01 3.16
CA TYR A 34 15.79 -14.71 3.19
C TYR A 34 16.31 -14.31 4.57
N SER A 35 16.21 -15.19 5.57
CA SER A 35 16.63 -14.94 6.96
C SER A 35 15.98 -13.66 7.54
N LEU A 36 14.68 -13.49 7.30
CA LEU A 36 13.89 -12.42 7.85
C LEU A 36 13.10 -12.94 9.04
N SER A 37 13.21 -12.27 10.19
CA SER A 37 12.40 -12.57 11.36
C SER A 37 10.95 -12.16 11.12
N TYR A 38 10.00 -13.01 11.50
CA TYR A 38 8.59 -12.71 11.29
C TYR A 38 7.71 -13.19 12.46
N GLU A 39 6.55 -12.57 12.57
CA GLU A 39 5.45 -13.03 13.42
C GLU A 39 4.16 -13.10 12.62
N LEU A 40 3.28 -14.05 13.00
CA LEU A 40 1.93 -14.16 12.45
C LEU A 40 0.95 -13.35 13.32
N ARG A 41 0.05 -12.62 12.68
CA ARG A 41 -0.96 -11.85 13.39
C ARG A 41 -1.92 -12.73 14.19
N SER A 42 -2.27 -13.91 13.66
CA SER A 42 -3.11 -14.91 14.34
C SER A 42 -2.52 -15.42 15.66
N GLU A 43 -1.20 -15.39 15.82
CA GLU A 43 -0.48 -15.78 17.02
C GLU A 43 -0.21 -14.59 17.96
N ASN A 44 -1.03 -13.52 17.89
CA ASN A 44 -0.86 -12.25 18.59
C ASN A 44 0.41 -11.48 18.19
N GLY A 45 0.96 -11.78 17.03
CA GLY A 45 2.14 -11.13 16.49
C GLY A 45 1.96 -9.61 16.38
N ARG A 46 3.06 -8.89 16.63
CA ARG A 46 3.14 -7.43 16.55
C ARG A 46 4.44 -7.01 15.89
N LEU A 47 4.41 -5.92 15.16
CA LEU A 47 5.66 -5.28 14.76
C LEU A 47 6.37 -4.77 16.03
N SER A 48 7.57 -5.29 16.24
CA SER A 48 8.44 -4.94 17.36
C SER A 48 9.87 -4.77 16.86
N ASP A 49 10.76 -4.28 17.70
CA ASP A 49 12.18 -4.13 17.32
C ASP A 49 12.86 -5.47 17.01
N LYS A 50 12.28 -6.57 17.51
CA LYS A 50 12.80 -7.94 17.32
C LYS A 50 12.32 -8.61 16.05
N VAL A 51 11.36 -8.02 15.33
CA VAL A 51 10.69 -8.63 14.19
C VAL A 51 10.81 -7.73 12.97
N ASP A 52 11.24 -8.31 11.85
CA ASP A 52 11.35 -7.60 10.58
C ASP A 52 10.00 -7.51 9.85
N VAL A 53 9.22 -8.60 9.92
CA VAL A 53 8.01 -8.78 9.12
C VAL A 53 6.83 -9.18 10.00
N LEU A 54 5.69 -8.52 9.82
CA LEU A 54 4.41 -9.00 10.32
C LEU A 54 3.62 -9.59 9.14
N VAL A 55 3.24 -10.85 9.25
CA VAL A 55 2.32 -11.48 8.31
C VAL A 55 0.90 -11.34 8.85
N LEU A 56 0.07 -10.60 8.12
CA LEU A 56 -1.34 -10.41 8.45
C LEU A 56 -2.16 -11.59 7.88
N ASP A 57 -2.22 -12.64 8.64
CA ASP A 57 -2.94 -13.89 8.32
C ASP A 57 -4.34 -13.94 8.94
N THR A 58 -4.89 -12.78 9.30
CA THR A 58 -6.24 -12.59 9.83
C THR A 58 -7.11 -11.78 8.87
N LEU A 59 -8.43 -11.98 8.93
CA LEU A 59 -9.38 -11.23 8.12
C LEU A 59 -9.86 -9.96 8.84
N GLY A 60 -10.19 -8.93 8.04
CA GLY A 60 -10.85 -7.72 8.55
C GLY A 60 -9.92 -6.66 9.14
N GLU A 61 -8.62 -6.92 9.32
CA GLU A 61 -7.67 -5.98 9.92
C GLU A 61 -6.91 -5.10 8.92
N LEU A 62 -6.99 -5.37 7.61
CA LEU A 62 -6.20 -4.69 6.58
C LEU A 62 -6.34 -3.16 6.64
N LYS A 63 -7.56 -2.64 6.84
CA LYS A 63 -7.79 -1.20 6.97
C LYS A 63 -7.04 -0.57 8.14
N LYS A 64 -6.97 -1.28 9.29
CA LYS A 64 -6.18 -0.83 10.44
C LYS A 64 -4.69 -0.80 10.10
N MET A 65 -4.21 -1.77 9.33
CA MET A 65 -2.81 -1.82 8.93
C MET A 65 -2.46 -0.66 7.98
N TYR A 66 -3.32 -0.33 7.03
CA TYR A 66 -3.12 0.87 6.21
C TYR A 66 -3.07 2.15 7.04
N SER A 67 -3.88 2.29 8.09
CA SER A 67 -3.88 3.51 8.91
C SER A 67 -2.55 3.75 9.63
N VAL A 68 -1.82 2.70 9.98
CA VAL A 68 -0.53 2.75 10.70
C VAL A 68 0.71 2.59 9.80
N SER A 69 0.55 2.24 8.54
CA SER A 69 1.66 2.14 7.58
C SER A 69 2.06 3.52 7.05
N ASP A 70 3.27 3.64 6.56
CA ASP A 70 3.75 4.87 5.90
C ASP A 70 3.53 4.83 4.39
N VAL A 71 3.73 3.68 3.76
CA VAL A 71 3.62 3.47 2.31
C VAL A 71 2.90 2.14 2.06
N ALA A 72 2.11 2.08 1.01
CA ALA A 72 1.44 0.86 0.57
C ALA A 72 1.94 0.41 -0.81
N TYR A 73 2.51 -0.79 -0.86
CA TYR A 73 2.76 -1.49 -2.12
C TYR A 73 1.61 -2.44 -2.42
N ILE A 74 0.97 -2.28 -3.56
CA ILE A 74 -0.19 -3.08 -3.96
C ILE A 74 0.26 -4.32 -4.72
N GLY A 75 0.05 -5.47 -4.11
CA GLY A 75 0.43 -6.78 -4.65
C GLY A 75 -0.37 -7.21 -5.88
N GLY A 76 0.03 -8.34 -6.49
CA GLY A 76 -0.59 -8.85 -7.72
C GLY A 76 -0.30 -8.02 -8.96
N SER A 77 0.68 -7.13 -8.90
CA SER A 77 0.96 -6.13 -9.92
C SER A 77 2.25 -6.37 -10.72
N PHE A 78 3.09 -7.33 -10.30
CA PHE A 78 4.22 -7.82 -11.11
C PHE A 78 3.92 -9.12 -11.86
N ASN A 79 2.72 -9.63 -11.74
CA ASN A 79 2.23 -10.81 -12.44
C ASN A 79 0.99 -10.46 -13.30
N LYS A 80 0.34 -11.45 -13.87
CA LYS A 80 -0.85 -11.25 -14.72
C LYS A 80 -2.16 -11.11 -13.95
N THR A 81 -2.12 -10.80 -12.65
CA THR A 81 -3.33 -10.67 -11.80
C THR A 81 -4.03 -9.32 -12.01
N GLY A 82 -3.33 -8.27 -12.44
CA GLY A 82 -3.92 -6.95 -12.70
C GLY A 82 -4.00 -6.02 -11.50
N GLY A 83 -3.29 -6.36 -10.41
CA GLY A 83 -3.24 -5.58 -9.19
C GLY A 83 -4.52 -5.67 -8.33
N HIS A 84 -4.43 -5.17 -7.11
CA HIS A 84 -5.55 -5.02 -6.20
C HIS A 84 -6.00 -3.55 -6.13
N ASN A 85 -7.08 -3.28 -5.41
CA ASN A 85 -7.66 -1.95 -5.32
C ASN A 85 -6.72 -0.96 -4.59
N PRO A 86 -6.18 0.06 -5.26
CA PRO A 86 -5.27 1.02 -4.65
C PRO A 86 -5.96 2.02 -3.72
N LEU A 87 -7.28 2.21 -3.86
CA LEU A 87 -8.04 3.14 -3.04
C LEU A 87 -8.11 2.74 -1.58
N GLU A 88 -7.98 1.43 -1.28
CA GLU A 88 -8.00 0.93 0.10
C GLU A 88 -6.84 1.49 0.94
N ALA A 89 -5.70 1.77 0.32
CA ALA A 89 -4.56 2.42 0.97
C ALA A 89 -4.64 3.94 0.87
N ALA A 90 -4.97 4.46 -0.32
CA ALA A 90 -4.98 5.88 -0.61
C ALA A 90 -5.97 6.66 0.26
N ILE A 91 -7.10 6.06 0.69
CA ILE A 91 -8.08 6.67 1.60
C ILE A 91 -7.50 6.99 2.99
N PHE A 92 -6.37 6.36 3.35
CA PHE A 92 -5.63 6.64 4.58
C PHE A 92 -4.46 7.60 4.36
N ASP A 93 -4.46 8.36 3.27
CA ASP A 93 -3.41 9.29 2.88
C ASP A 93 -2.03 8.62 2.70
N LYS A 94 -2.01 7.35 2.29
CA LYS A 94 -0.76 6.62 2.11
C LYS A 94 -0.30 6.65 0.66
N PRO A 95 0.98 7.02 0.40
CA PRO A 95 1.58 6.83 -0.92
C PRO A 95 1.37 5.41 -1.44
N VAL A 96 0.84 5.29 -2.66
CA VAL A 96 0.51 4.01 -3.27
C VAL A 96 1.51 3.66 -4.35
N ILE A 97 2.10 2.47 -4.25
CA ILE A 97 3.02 1.95 -5.26
C ILE A 97 2.46 0.66 -5.85
N SER A 98 2.63 0.47 -7.13
CA SER A 98 2.20 -0.75 -7.83
C SER A 98 3.22 -1.14 -8.90
N GLY A 99 3.27 -2.44 -9.22
CA GLY A 99 3.93 -2.90 -10.43
C GLY A 99 3.14 -2.56 -11.71
N PRO A 100 3.60 -2.98 -12.89
CA PRO A 100 3.06 -2.55 -14.18
C PRO A 100 1.70 -3.17 -14.54
N SER A 101 1.31 -4.27 -13.90
CA SER A 101 0.04 -4.96 -14.18
C SER A 101 -1.08 -4.34 -13.35
N ILE A 102 -1.77 -3.34 -13.91
CA ILE A 102 -2.80 -2.52 -13.23
C ILE A 102 -4.14 -2.53 -13.96
N PHE A 103 -4.36 -3.45 -14.89
CA PHE A 103 -5.50 -3.40 -15.81
C PHE A 103 -6.88 -3.46 -15.14
N ASN A 104 -6.97 -4.05 -13.92
CA ASN A 104 -8.23 -4.06 -13.17
C ASN A 104 -8.63 -2.68 -12.63
N PHE A 105 -7.66 -1.76 -12.47
CA PHE A 105 -7.85 -0.45 -11.84
C PHE A 105 -7.13 0.67 -12.61
N LYS A 106 -6.99 0.52 -13.93
CA LYS A 106 -6.20 1.40 -14.79
C LYS A 106 -6.55 2.88 -14.58
N ASP A 107 -7.83 3.23 -14.66
CA ASP A 107 -8.30 4.61 -14.54
C ASP A 107 -7.96 5.22 -13.17
N ILE A 108 -8.07 4.41 -12.12
CA ILE A 108 -7.74 4.83 -10.75
C ILE A 108 -6.23 5.09 -10.62
N TYR A 109 -5.39 4.19 -11.16
CA TYR A 109 -3.94 4.41 -11.16
C TYR A 109 -3.53 5.63 -11.98
N GLU A 110 -4.21 5.91 -13.11
CA GLU A 110 -3.97 7.13 -13.88
C GLU A 110 -4.22 8.39 -13.04
N ILE A 111 -5.32 8.42 -12.29
CA ILE A 111 -5.65 9.54 -11.39
C ILE A 111 -4.59 9.68 -10.29
N LEU A 112 -4.26 8.58 -9.60
CA LEU A 112 -3.28 8.57 -8.53
C LEU A 112 -1.88 9.00 -9.01
N CYS A 113 -1.45 8.52 -10.17
CA CYS A 113 -0.15 8.89 -10.73
C CYS A 113 -0.12 10.35 -11.21
N LYS A 114 -1.16 10.83 -11.88
CA LYS A 114 -1.25 12.23 -12.33
C LYS A 114 -1.28 13.23 -11.18
N SER A 115 -1.92 12.88 -10.08
CA SER A 115 -1.97 13.72 -8.87
C SER A 115 -0.69 13.66 -8.04
N GLY A 116 0.20 12.71 -8.29
CA GLY A 116 1.38 12.43 -7.45
C GLY A 116 1.09 11.62 -6.20
N ALA A 117 -0.13 11.07 -6.05
CA ALA A 117 -0.54 10.21 -4.93
C ALA A 117 -0.04 8.77 -5.05
N GLY A 118 0.32 8.35 -6.27
CA GLY A 118 0.77 6.98 -6.54
C GLY A 118 1.85 6.91 -7.61
N LYS A 119 2.52 5.77 -7.66
CA LYS A 119 3.57 5.45 -8.62
C LYS A 119 3.41 4.04 -9.15
N VAL A 120 3.41 3.88 -10.46
CA VAL A 120 3.58 2.57 -11.11
C VAL A 120 5.05 2.40 -11.45
N VAL A 121 5.66 1.34 -10.93
CA VAL A 121 7.06 0.98 -11.14
C VAL A 121 7.14 -0.27 -12.03
N LYS A 122 8.17 -0.36 -12.86
CA LYS A 122 8.31 -1.45 -13.83
C LYS A 122 9.24 -2.56 -13.35
N THR A 123 10.14 -2.24 -12.45
CA THR A 123 11.17 -3.15 -11.96
C THR A 123 11.33 -3.07 -10.43
N PRO A 124 11.91 -4.10 -9.79
CA PRO A 124 12.28 -4.04 -8.38
C PRO A 124 13.26 -2.90 -8.04
N ASP A 125 14.12 -2.51 -9.00
CA ASP A 125 15.07 -1.41 -8.82
C ASP A 125 14.35 -0.04 -8.83
N GLU A 126 13.35 0.13 -9.68
CA GLU A 126 12.49 1.32 -9.64
C GLU A 126 11.68 1.39 -8.33
N LEU A 127 11.23 0.23 -7.82
CA LEU A 127 10.57 0.16 -6.51
C LEU A 127 11.50 0.58 -5.40
N PHE A 128 12.74 0.06 -5.39
CA PHE A 128 13.76 0.45 -4.42
C PHE A 128 14.01 1.96 -4.47
N THR A 129 14.28 2.49 -5.66
CA THR A 129 14.60 3.91 -5.85
C THR A 129 13.48 4.82 -5.36
N TYR A 130 12.23 4.49 -5.66
CA TYR A 130 11.11 5.31 -5.23
C TYR A 130 10.82 5.22 -3.74
N LEU A 131 10.96 4.03 -3.14
CA LEU A 131 10.86 3.88 -1.68
C LEU A 131 11.99 4.62 -0.95
N ASP A 132 13.21 4.56 -1.50
CA ASP A 132 14.36 5.29 -0.97
C ASP A 132 14.15 6.82 -1.02
N GLU A 133 13.57 7.32 -2.10
CA GLU A 133 13.17 8.72 -2.23
C GLU A 133 12.12 9.11 -1.18
N LEU A 134 11.08 8.31 -0.99
CA LEU A 134 10.03 8.58 -0.02
C LEU A 134 10.53 8.56 1.42
N PHE A 135 11.39 7.62 1.78
CA PHE A 135 11.92 7.51 3.15
C PHE A 135 13.06 8.49 3.43
N GLY A 136 13.86 8.81 2.42
CA GLY A 136 15.00 9.71 2.54
C GLY A 136 14.66 11.19 2.42
N ASN A 137 13.48 11.56 1.89
CA ASN A 137 13.08 12.93 1.65
C ASN A 137 11.67 13.21 2.20
N SER A 138 11.64 13.87 3.36
CA SER A 138 10.40 14.21 4.05
C SER A 138 9.49 15.16 3.25
N GLU A 139 10.04 16.02 2.41
CA GLU A 139 9.26 16.91 1.54
C GLU A 139 8.53 16.10 0.47
N THR A 140 9.23 15.21 -0.23
CA THR A 140 8.64 14.30 -1.22
C THR A 140 7.54 13.43 -0.57
N TYR A 141 7.81 12.86 0.61
CA TYR A 141 6.84 12.06 1.34
C TYR A 141 5.58 12.86 1.68
N ASN A 142 5.72 14.04 2.28
CA ASN A 142 4.60 14.90 2.67
C ASN A 142 3.80 15.40 1.46
N LYS A 143 4.47 15.72 0.36
CA LYS A 143 3.83 16.11 -0.90
C LYS A 143 2.98 14.97 -1.47
N THR A 144 3.51 13.75 -1.51
CA THR A 144 2.78 12.56 -1.99
C THR A 144 1.59 12.23 -1.08
N LYS A 145 1.78 12.31 0.24
CA LYS A 145 0.70 12.13 1.21
C LYS A 145 -0.42 13.17 1.04
N ALA A 146 -0.07 14.44 0.87
CA ALA A 146 -1.04 15.51 0.61
C ALA A 146 -1.80 15.28 -0.72
N ALA A 147 -1.13 14.77 -1.74
CA ALA A 147 -1.76 14.41 -3.01
C ALA A 147 -2.81 13.29 -2.83
N CYS A 148 -2.53 12.27 -2.00
CA CYS A 148 -3.53 11.24 -1.67
C CYS A 148 -4.79 11.86 -1.07
N LYS A 149 -4.65 12.73 -0.09
CA LYS A 149 -5.79 13.44 0.53
C LYS A 149 -6.59 14.24 -0.48
N ASN A 150 -5.93 15.01 -1.34
CA ASN A 150 -6.58 15.85 -2.33
C ASN A 150 -7.40 15.05 -3.37
N VAL A 151 -6.93 13.85 -3.76
CA VAL A 151 -7.69 12.96 -4.66
C VAL A 151 -9.05 12.61 -4.05
N PHE A 152 -9.11 12.33 -2.75
CA PHE A 152 -10.37 11.97 -2.09
C PHE A 152 -11.25 13.17 -1.80
N ASP A 153 -10.67 14.28 -1.38
CA ASP A 153 -11.44 15.50 -1.08
C ASP A 153 -12.13 16.04 -2.35
N SER A 154 -11.48 15.95 -3.51
CA SER A 154 -12.09 16.31 -4.80
C SER A 154 -13.24 15.37 -5.22
N GLN A 155 -13.18 14.10 -4.86
CA GLN A 155 -14.23 13.12 -5.14
C GLN A 155 -15.43 13.23 -4.17
N ARG A 156 -15.21 13.63 -2.92
CA ARG A 156 -16.29 13.90 -1.95
C ARG A 156 -17.22 14.99 -2.46
N GLY A 157 -16.70 16.08 -3.00
CA GLY A 157 -17.52 17.13 -3.58
C GLY A 157 -18.44 16.65 -4.70
N ALA A 158 -18.01 15.70 -5.53
CA ALA A 158 -18.83 15.09 -6.55
C ALA A 158 -19.96 14.22 -5.97
N ILE A 159 -19.68 13.45 -4.92
CA ILE A 159 -20.67 12.63 -4.22
C ILE A 159 -21.72 13.51 -3.53
N ASP A 160 -21.29 14.55 -2.82
CA ASP A 160 -22.18 15.48 -2.14
C ASP A 160 -23.07 16.25 -3.14
N PHE A 161 -22.52 16.61 -4.31
CA PHE A 161 -23.29 17.21 -5.39
C PHE A 161 -24.38 16.27 -5.91
N VAL A 162 -24.06 14.99 -6.14
CA VAL A 162 -25.04 13.98 -6.60
C VAL A 162 -26.12 13.76 -5.54
N ILE A 163 -25.75 13.62 -4.27
CA ILE A 163 -26.69 13.44 -3.16
C ILE A 163 -27.64 14.64 -3.05
N ASN A 164 -27.13 15.85 -3.15
CA ASN A 164 -27.97 17.06 -3.09
C ASN A 164 -28.91 17.16 -4.29
N LYS A 165 -28.44 16.86 -5.50
CA LYS A 165 -29.30 16.79 -6.69
C LYS A 165 -30.40 15.74 -6.56
N MET A 166 -30.10 14.58 -5.97
CA MET A 166 -31.12 13.54 -5.74
C MET A 166 -32.16 13.99 -4.72
N LYS A 167 -31.77 14.73 -3.67
CA LYS A 167 -32.73 15.31 -2.71
C LYS A 167 -33.65 16.35 -3.35
N ASP A 168 -33.11 17.17 -4.25
CA ASP A 168 -33.89 18.19 -4.97
C ASP A 168 -34.94 17.60 -5.94
N VAL A 169 -34.71 16.37 -6.41
CA VAL A 169 -35.63 15.66 -7.32
C VAL A 169 -36.70 14.85 -6.54
N LEU A 170 -36.41 14.50 -5.27
CA LEU A 170 -37.32 13.71 -4.43
C LEU A 170 -38.24 14.53 -3.53
N ASN A 171 -38.07 15.88 -3.50
CA ASN A 171 -38.97 16.86 -2.87
C ASN A 171 -39.78 17.55 -3.93
#